data_e97c2d5a069a577eb357a51148c5e585
#
_entry.id   e97c2d5a069a577eb357a51148c5e585
#
_cell.length_a   1.000
_cell.length_b   1.000
_cell.length_c   1.000
_cell.angle_alpha   90.00
_cell.angle_beta   90.00
_cell.angle_gamma   90.00
#
_symmetry.space_group_name_H-M   'P 1'
#
loop_
_entity.id
_entity.type
_entity.pdbx_description
1 polymer ?
#
loop_
_entity_poly.entity_id
_entity_poly.type
_entity_poly.pdbx_seq_one_letter_code
_entity_poly.pdbx_strand_id
1 'polypeptide(L)'
;MKYLSLLAAVAAVAMAGPAVAQDKKQLVIVVKGLDNAFFEAIHQGCEKWNGENASSEYTCFYTGPASTADEAGEAQIIADLLANPNTAAMAISPSNAPLHAQTVKSANPSIPIMTIDADFTVDDAAVRKTYLGTDNYLMGFRLGEYMKAAAPGGGMVCTIEGNPAADNILRRAQGFRDALTGQKGLAALAGEGGWTEAPGCPVFTNDDGAKGVQAMTDILAANPELKGFGIMGGWPLFMAPQAYRDFARPIADRIASNDFVIVAADTIGDEVAIAKEGLVTALVGQRPFEMGYLAPGVMIQLIKGEAVADPVFTGLDECTKDNADTCIQK
;
A
#
# COMPACT_ATOMS: atom_id res chain seq x y z
N MET A 1 44.12 -81.80 -12.42
CA MET A 1 44.28 -80.67 -11.55
C MET A 1 43.68 -79.43 -12.21
N LYS A 2 42.47 -79.01 -11.80
CA LYS A 2 41.76 -77.89 -12.40
C LYS A 2 41.68 -76.76 -11.32
N TYR A 3 42.28 -75.63 -11.61
CA TYR A 3 42.18 -74.45 -10.74
C TYR A 3 40.96 -73.64 -11.12
N LEU A 4 40.03 -73.46 -10.18
CA LEU A 4 38.89 -72.57 -10.28
C LEU A 4 39.30 -71.22 -9.77
N SER A 5 39.29 -70.18 -10.61
CA SER A 5 39.51 -68.80 -10.23
C SER A 5 38.15 -68.16 -9.86
N LEU A 6 37.96 -67.78 -8.58
CA LEU A 6 36.83 -66.95 -8.10
C LEU A 6 37.14 -65.51 -8.40
N LEU A 7 36.33 -64.84 -9.26
CA LEU A 7 36.29 -63.37 -9.37
C LEU A 7 35.32 -62.82 -8.34
N ALA A 8 35.84 -62.07 -7.38
CA ALA A 8 35.02 -61.31 -6.42
C ALA A 8 34.64 -59.97 -7.05
N ALA A 9 33.35 -59.80 -7.36
CA ALA A 9 32.79 -58.51 -7.77
C ALA A 9 32.56 -57.63 -6.54
N VAL A 10 33.31 -56.54 -6.38
CA VAL A 10 33.06 -55.53 -5.36
C VAL A 10 31.98 -54.57 -5.87
N ALA A 11 30.76 -54.65 -5.31
CA ALA A 11 29.70 -53.70 -5.56
C ALA A 11 29.97 -52.42 -4.75
N ALA A 12 30.31 -51.33 -5.40
CA ALA A 12 30.39 -50.00 -4.80
C ALA A 12 28.97 -49.49 -4.56
N VAL A 13 28.50 -49.51 -3.30
CA VAL A 13 27.27 -48.86 -2.86
C VAL A 13 27.59 -47.38 -2.73
N ALA A 14 27.13 -46.57 -3.68
CA ALA A 14 27.14 -45.13 -3.56
C ALA A 14 26.13 -44.71 -2.47
N MET A 15 26.61 -44.35 -1.29
CA MET A 15 25.78 -43.71 -0.25
C MET A 15 25.44 -42.32 -0.73
N ALA A 16 24.22 -42.13 -1.27
CA ALA A 16 23.63 -40.84 -1.40
C ALA A 16 23.34 -40.33 0.03
N GLY A 17 24.20 -39.45 0.55
CA GLY A 17 23.92 -38.74 1.77
C GLY A 17 22.62 -37.95 1.65
N PRO A 18 21.88 -37.72 2.76
CA PRO A 18 20.71 -36.86 2.70
C PRO A 18 21.14 -35.52 2.17
N ALA A 19 20.51 -35.06 1.06
CA ALA A 19 20.64 -33.71 0.60
C ALA A 19 20.14 -32.83 1.75
N VAL A 20 21.03 -32.12 2.41
CA VAL A 20 20.67 -31.06 3.38
C VAL A 20 19.93 -30.04 2.52
N ALA A 21 18.63 -29.91 2.74
CA ALA A 21 17.86 -28.86 2.12
C ALA A 21 18.52 -27.55 2.53
N GLN A 22 19.19 -26.90 1.60
CA GLN A 22 19.82 -25.61 1.85
C GLN A 22 18.67 -24.62 2.13
N ASP A 23 18.69 -23.97 3.30
CA ASP A 23 17.69 -22.96 3.63
C ASP A 23 17.68 -21.90 2.54
N LYS A 24 16.50 -21.68 1.94
CA LYS A 24 16.33 -20.72 0.86
C LYS A 24 16.66 -19.31 1.36
N LYS A 25 17.30 -18.53 0.51
CA LYS A 25 17.50 -17.10 0.79
C LYS A 25 16.18 -16.35 0.77
N GLN A 26 16.02 -15.41 1.66
CA GLN A 26 14.78 -14.66 1.85
C GLN A 26 14.75 -13.39 1.00
N LEU A 27 13.68 -13.23 0.23
CA LEU A 27 13.24 -11.99 -0.38
C LEU A 27 12.21 -11.38 0.56
N VAL A 28 12.63 -10.43 1.36
CA VAL A 28 11.85 -9.93 2.49
C VAL A 28 10.92 -8.80 2.06
N ILE A 29 9.65 -8.87 2.46
CA ILE A 29 8.70 -7.76 2.38
C ILE A 29 8.34 -7.36 3.82
N VAL A 30 8.71 -6.14 4.21
CA VAL A 30 8.31 -5.54 5.49
C VAL A 30 7.20 -4.54 5.20
N VAL A 31 6.04 -4.73 5.86
CA VAL A 31 4.88 -3.84 5.72
C VAL A 31 4.63 -3.04 6.99
N LYS A 32 3.84 -1.96 6.88
CA LYS A 32 3.54 -1.04 7.98
C LYS A 32 2.88 -1.71 9.18
N GLY A 33 2.04 -2.75 8.96
CA GLY A 33 1.34 -3.46 10.03
C GLY A 33 0.53 -4.63 9.54
N LEU A 34 0.40 -5.65 10.39
CA LEU A 34 -0.33 -6.89 10.10
C LEU A 34 -1.83 -6.80 10.45
N ASP A 35 -2.28 -5.70 11.05
CA ASP A 35 -3.67 -5.42 11.41
C ASP A 35 -4.51 -4.82 10.28
N ASN A 36 -3.92 -4.59 9.10
CA ASN A 36 -4.56 -3.94 7.98
C ASN A 36 -4.75 -4.89 6.80
N ALA A 37 -5.99 -5.08 6.36
CA ALA A 37 -6.38 -5.98 5.26
C ALA A 37 -5.70 -5.64 3.91
N PHE A 38 -5.27 -4.41 3.69
CA PHE A 38 -4.50 -4.02 2.52
C PHE A 38 -3.20 -4.81 2.41
N PHE A 39 -2.49 -4.96 3.52
CA PHE A 39 -1.20 -5.68 3.56
C PHE A 39 -1.39 -7.19 3.49
N GLU A 40 -2.54 -7.71 3.91
CA GLU A 40 -2.86 -9.14 3.71
C GLU A 40 -2.94 -9.49 2.21
N ALA A 41 -3.43 -8.60 1.36
CA ALA A 41 -3.40 -8.82 -0.09
C ALA A 41 -1.96 -8.85 -0.66
N ILE A 42 -1.02 -8.06 -0.13
CA ILE A 42 0.41 -8.16 -0.45
C ILE A 42 0.96 -9.52 -0.02
N HIS A 43 0.60 -10.00 1.17
CA HIS A 43 0.97 -11.34 1.66
C HIS A 43 0.50 -12.43 0.71
N GLN A 44 -0.75 -12.39 0.29
CA GLN A 44 -1.32 -13.37 -0.65
C GLN A 44 -0.57 -13.37 -2.00
N GLY A 45 -0.14 -12.20 -2.49
CA GLY A 45 0.71 -12.10 -3.67
C GLY A 45 2.08 -12.77 -3.49
N CYS A 46 2.72 -12.54 -2.34
CA CYS A 46 3.99 -13.17 -1.93
C CYS A 46 3.84 -14.71 -1.86
N GLU A 47 2.77 -15.22 -1.22
CA GLU A 47 2.49 -16.65 -1.12
C GLU A 47 2.21 -17.29 -2.50
N LYS A 48 1.46 -16.59 -3.37
CA LYS A 48 1.25 -17.07 -4.74
C LYS A 48 2.57 -17.23 -5.48
N TRP A 49 3.46 -16.24 -5.37
CA TRP A 49 4.80 -16.33 -5.98
C TRP A 49 5.57 -17.54 -5.42
N ASN A 50 5.55 -17.77 -4.11
CA ASN A 50 6.18 -18.94 -3.46
C ASN A 50 5.66 -20.24 -4.04
N GLY A 51 4.34 -20.36 -4.21
CA GLY A 51 3.71 -21.56 -4.78
C GLY A 51 4.15 -21.85 -6.22
N GLU A 52 4.28 -20.81 -7.04
CA GLU A 52 4.69 -20.93 -8.45
C GLU A 52 6.20 -21.12 -8.61
N ASN A 53 7.01 -20.71 -7.61
CA ASN A 53 8.47 -20.75 -7.64
C ASN A 53 9.07 -21.68 -6.57
N ALA A 54 8.40 -22.80 -6.27
CA ALA A 54 8.81 -23.74 -5.23
C ALA A 54 10.23 -24.32 -5.43
N SER A 55 10.75 -24.37 -6.65
CA SER A 55 12.11 -24.79 -6.98
C SER A 55 13.17 -23.67 -6.94
N SER A 56 12.78 -22.42 -6.71
CA SER A 56 13.71 -21.29 -6.60
C SER A 56 14.64 -21.45 -5.40
N GLU A 57 15.86 -20.92 -5.49
CA GLU A 57 16.78 -20.75 -4.36
C GLU A 57 16.31 -19.67 -3.36
N TYR A 58 15.31 -18.88 -3.76
CA TYR A 58 14.71 -17.83 -2.95
C TYR A 58 13.32 -18.22 -2.44
N THR A 59 12.90 -17.61 -1.32
CA THR A 59 11.54 -17.63 -0.81
C THR A 59 11.10 -16.21 -0.47
N CYS A 60 9.87 -15.84 -0.82
CA CYS A 60 9.27 -14.60 -0.38
C CYS A 60 8.92 -14.74 1.11
N PHE A 61 9.40 -13.82 1.94
CA PHE A 61 9.14 -13.76 3.38
C PHE A 61 8.45 -12.44 3.71
N TYR A 62 7.21 -12.53 4.17
CA TYR A 62 6.37 -11.40 4.52
C TYR A 62 6.34 -11.22 6.04
N THR A 63 6.48 -9.97 6.51
CA THR A 63 6.42 -9.61 7.92
C THR A 63 6.13 -8.11 8.12
N GLY A 64 5.85 -7.73 9.37
CA GLY A 64 5.66 -6.36 9.81
C GLY A 64 5.32 -6.33 11.30
N PRO A 65 5.21 -5.14 11.91
CA PRO A 65 4.71 -5.01 13.27
C PRO A 65 3.24 -5.45 13.37
N ALA A 66 2.78 -5.75 14.57
CA ALA A 66 1.39 -6.16 14.80
C ALA A 66 0.39 -5.03 14.46
N SER A 67 0.81 -3.77 14.54
CA SER A 67 -0.04 -2.59 14.26
C SER A 67 0.69 -1.57 13.40
N THR A 68 -0.05 -0.97 12.46
CA THR A 68 0.41 0.16 11.63
C THR A 68 0.82 1.40 12.43
N ALA A 69 0.42 1.50 13.68
CA ALA A 69 0.84 2.58 14.59
C ALA A 69 2.21 2.34 15.24
N ASP A 70 2.81 1.14 15.09
CA ASP A 70 4.10 0.78 15.72
C ASP A 70 5.29 1.03 14.79
N GLU A 71 5.54 2.30 14.48
CA GLU A 71 6.66 2.74 13.62
C GLU A 71 8.04 2.29 14.17
N ALA A 72 8.20 2.29 15.49
CA ALA A 72 9.45 1.86 16.13
C ALA A 72 9.66 0.35 16.00
N GLY A 73 8.58 -0.43 16.15
CA GLY A 73 8.62 -1.87 15.91
C GLY A 73 8.94 -2.21 14.46
N GLU A 74 8.40 -1.46 13.49
CA GLU A 74 8.75 -1.61 12.09
C GLU A 74 10.24 -1.34 11.85
N ALA A 75 10.79 -0.24 12.41
CA ALA A 75 12.21 0.09 12.30
C ALA A 75 13.11 -0.99 12.90
N GLN A 76 12.71 -1.59 14.04
CA GLN A 76 13.46 -2.68 14.67
C GLN A 76 13.44 -3.95 13.80
N ILE A 77 12.28 -4.32 13.23
CA ILE A 77 12.15 -5.46 12.30
C ILE A 77 13.05 -5.26 11.09
N ILE A 78 13.06 -4.06 10.49
CA ILE A 78 13.94 -3.72 9.37
C ILE A 78 15.40 -3.92 9.78
N ALA A 79 15.83 -3.38 10.92
CA ALA A 79 17.22 -3.48 11.38
C ALA A 79 17.65 -4.95 11.62
N ASP A 80 16.80 -5.76 12.27
CA ASP A 80 17.07 -7.16 12.56
C ASP A 80 17.20 -7.99 11.28
N LEU A 81 16.32 -7.74 10.30
CA LEU A 81 16.33 -8.46 9.02
C LEU A 81 17.49 -8.01 8.12
N LEU A 82 17.93 -6.75 8.20
CA LEU A 82 19.15 -6.29 7.52
C LEU A 82 20.42 -6.93 8.11
N ALA A 83 20.42 -7.27 9.39
CA ALA A 83 21.52 -8.00 10.03
C ALA A 83 21.47 -9.53 9.79
N ASN A 84 20.35 -10.06 9.29
CA ASN A 84 20.18 -11.48 9.06
C ASN A 84 20.91 -11.92 7.77
N PRO A 85 21.93 -12.83 7.84
CA PRO A 85 22.68 -13.26 6.66
C PRO A 85 21.83 -14.05 5.64
N ASN A 86 20.61 -14.44 6.01
CA ASN A 86 19.69 -15.14 5.12
C ASN A 86 18.84 -14.19 4.26
N THR A 87 18.79 -12.91 4.59
CA THR A 87 18.12 -11.88 3.77
C THR A 87 18.93 -11.59 2.51
N ALA A 88 18.35 -11.80 1.33
CA ALA A 88 18.98 -11.58 0.04
C ALA A 88 18.64 -10.21 -0.56
N ALA A 89 17.43 -9.73 -0.32
CA ALA A 89 16.93 -8.40 -0.70
C ALA A 89 15.75 -8.03 0.19
N MET A 90 15.43 -6.74 0.26
CA MET A 90 14.32 -6.27 1.09
C MET A 90 13.49 -5.22 0.37
N ALA A 91 12.16 -5.39 0.42
CA ALA A 91 11.15 -4.41 0.06
C ALA A 91 10.50 -3.88 1.34
N ILE A 92 10.44 -2.56 1.49
CA ILE A 92 9.95 -1.88 2.70
C ILE A 92 8.75 -1.00 2.31
N SER A 93 7.62 -1.15 2.99
CA SER A 93 6.50 -0.21 2.94
C SER A 93 6.57 0.71 4.17
N PRO A 94 7.25 1.86 4.12
CA PRO A 94 7.53 2.64 5.31
C PRO A 94 6.28 3.34 5.86
N SER A 95 5.90 3.08 7.12
CA SER A 95 4.89 3.87 7.84
C SER A 95 5.39 5.28 8.16
N ASN A 96 6.68 5.41 8.47
CA ASN A 96 7.39 6.68 8.68
C ASN A 96 8.62 6.72 7.77
N ALA A 97 8.50 7.40 6.62
CA ALA A 97 9.52 7.40 5.59
C ALA A 97 10.91 7.90 6.07
N PRO A 98 11.03 9.04 6.80
CA PRO A 98 12.31 9.49 7.34
C PRO A 98 12.95 8.51 8.32
N LEU A 99 12.17 7.95 9.25
CA LEU A 99 12.67 7.00 10.26
C LEU A 99 13.25 5.74 9.61
N HIS A 100 12.50 5.16 8.68
CA HIS A 100 12.90 3.90 8.05
C HIS A 100 14.04 4.08 7.06
N ALA A 101 14.09 5.21 6.33
CA ALA A 101 15.25 5.56 5.51
C ALA A 101 16.52 5.72 6.38
N GLN A 102 16.41 6.35 7.55
CA GLN A 102 17.53 6.48 8.49
C GLN A 102 17.96 5.12 9.06
N THR A 103 17.02 4.22 9.35
CA THR A 103 17.31 2.85 9.79
C THR A 103 18.15 2.10 8.74
N VAL A 104 17.74 2.16 7.47
CA VAL A 104 18.50 1.55 6.36
C VAL A 104 19.87 2.17 6.20
N LYS A 105 19.98 3.51 6.24
CA LYS A 105 21.29 4.22 6.16
C LYS A 105 22.21 3.80 7.28
N SER A 106 21.69 3.68 8.50
CA SER A 106 22.50 3.29 9.68
C SER A 106 23.00 1.84 9.59
N ALA A 107 22.20 0.94 9.06
CA ALA A 107 22.58 -0.46 8.82
C ALA A 107 23.57 -0.61 7.66
N ASN A 108 23.61 0.32 6.71
CA ASN A 108 24.48 0.31 5.52
C ASN A 108 24.54 -1.06 4.82
N PRO A 109 23.40 -1.63 4.41
CA PRO A 109 23.32 -3.01 3.91
C PRO A 109 24.05 -3.19 2.58
N SER A 110 24.62 -4.39 2.37
CA SER A 110 25.17 -4.78 1.07
C SER A 110 24.11 -5.38 0.11
N ILE A 111 22.93 -5.70 0.62
CA ILE A 111 21.83 -6.25 -0.16
C ILE A 111 21.01 -5.14 -0.84
N PRO A 112 20.32 -5.43 -1.97
CA PRO A 112 19.42 -4.48 -2.59
C PRO A 112 18.24 -4.14 -1.68
N ILE A 113 17.93 -2.84 -1.59
CA ILE A 113 16.72 -2.31 -0.93
C ILE A 113 15.81 -1.71 -1.99
N MET A 114 14.53 -2.00 -1.91
CA MET A 114 13.47 -1.32 -2.65
C MET A 114 12.36 -0.89 -1.70
N THR A 115 11.50 0.01 -2.14
CA THR A 115 10.27 0.33 -1.43
C THR A 115 9.07 -0.27 -2.14
N ILE A 116 7.99 -0.52 -1.40
CA ILE A 116 6.72 -1.09 -1.88
C ILE A 116 5.55 -0.34 -1.23
N ASP A 117 4.42 -0.12 -1.94
CA ASP A 117 3.23 0.59 -1.45
C ASP A 117 3.47 2.08 -1.11
N ALA A 118 4.38 2.36 -0.21
CA ALA A 118 4.85 3.69 0.15
C ALA A 118 6.35 3.84 -0.18
N ASP A 119 6.78 5.06 -0.49
CA ASP A 119 8.18 5.34 -0.82
C ASP A 119 8.88 6.10 0.31
N PHE A 120 10.20 6.16 0.26
CA PHE A 120 10.96 7.14 1.01
C PHE A 120 10.72 8.54 0.45
N THR A 121 11.02 9.56 1.23
CA THR A 121 10.95 10.96 0.76
C THR A 121 11.92 11.19 -0.42
N VAL A 122 11.68 12.26 -1.17
CA VAL A 122 12.55 12.64 -2.29
C VAL A 122 14.01 12.79 -1.85
N ASP A 123 14.26 13.33 -0.65
CA ASP A 123 15.61 13.52 -0.10
C ASP A 123 16.29 12.18 0.23
N ASP A 124 15.51 11.14 0.47
CA ASP A 124 15.98 9.80 0.83
C ASP A 124 15.86 8.78 -0.30
N ALA A 125 15.41 9.19 -1.48
CA ALA A 125 15.17 8.28 -2.62
C ALA A 125 16.41 7.47 -3.03
N ALA A 126 17.61 8.00 -2.83
CA ALA A 126 18.86 7.29 -3.13
C ALA A 126 19.14 6.08 -2.22
N VAL A 127 18.40 5.93 -1.11
CA VAL A 127 18.55 4.80 -0.17
C VAL A 127 18.04 3.49 -0.77
N ARG A 128 17.08 3.58 -1.68
CA ARG A 128 16.49 2.43 -2.36
C ARG A 128 16.90 2.36 -3.84
N LYS A 129 16.69 1.20 -4.49
CA LYS A 129 16.97 0.98 -5.91
C LYS A 129 15.77 1.30 -6.80
N THR A 130 14.57 1.00 -6.34
CA THR A 130 13.30 1.28 -7.03
C THR A 130 12.14 1.33 -6.03
N TYR A 131 11.06 1.96 -6.43
CA TYR A 131 9.74 1.89 -5.81
C TYR A 131 8.82 1.00 -6.65
N LEU A 132 8.13 0.06 -5.99
CA LEU A 132 7.07 -0.76 -6.60
C LEU A 132 5.74 -0.44 -5.93
N GLY A 133 4.76 0.07 -6.68
CA GLY A 133 3.45 0.36 -6.09
C GLY A 133 2.58 1.28 -6.94
N THR A 134 1.73 2.01 -6.28
CA THR A 134 0.78 2.94 -6.89
C THR A 134 1.45 4.27 -7.23
N ASP A 135 1.08 4.88 -8.36
CA ASP A 135 1.31 6.32 -8.54
C ASP A 135 0.37 7.09 -7.60
N ASN A 136 0.87 7.37 -6.41
CA ASN A 136 0.07 7.99 -5.33
C ASN A 136 -0.36 9.42 -5.66
N TYR A 137 0.44 10.16 -6.42
CA TYR A 137 0.03 11.48 -6.88
C TYR A 137 -1.13 11.38 -7.88
N LEU A 138 -1.01 10.49 -8.86
CA LEU A 138 -2.09 10.26 -9.84
C LEU A 138 -3.36 9.75 -9.16
N MET A 139 -3.25 8.85 -8.18
CA MET A 139 -4.38 8.36 -7.40
C MET A 139 -5.13 9.51 -6.72
N GLY A 140 -4.42 10.37 -6.01
CA GLY A 140 -5.01 11.56 -5.39
C GLY A 140 -5.59 12.53 -6.42
N PHE A 141 -4.92 12.72 -7.54
CA PHE A 141 -5.40 13.55 -8.64
C PHE A 141 -6.74 13.02 -9.19
N ARG A 142 -6.87 11.69 -9.39
CA ARG A 142 -8.12 11.06 -9.83
C ARG A 142 -9.25 11.24 -8.80
N LEU A 143 -8.96 11.09 -7.50
CA LEU A 143 -9.93 11.40 -6.44
C LEU A 143 -10.43 12.85 -6.53
N GLY A 144 -9.50 13.80 -6.76
CA GLY A 144 -9.83 15.21 -6.94
C GLY A 144 -10.66 15.47 -8.20
N GLU A 145 -10.39 14.76 -9.31
CA GLU A 145 -11.20 14.85 -10.52
C GLU A 145 -12.64 14.36 -10.30
N TYR A 146 -12.84 13.25 -9.57
CA TYR A 146 -14.19 12.80 -9.19
C TYR A 146 -14.91 13.80 -8.31
N MET A 147 -14.23 14.37 -7.31
CA MET A 147 -14.79 15.42 -6.44
C MET A 147 -15.20 16.64 -7.26
N LYS A 148 -14.33 17.12 -8.14
CA LYS A 148 -14.58 18.29 -9.00
C LYS A 148 -15.70 18.04 -10.02
N ALA A 149 -15.78 16.84 -10.60
CA ALA A 149 -16.83 16.48 -11.53
C ALA A 149 -18.22 16.45 -10.85
N ALA A 150 -18.29 15.93 -9.62
CA ALA A 150 -19.51 15.89 -8.83
C ALA A 150 -19.91 17.27 -8.26
N ALA A 151 -18.93 18.16 -8.00
CA ALA A 151 -19.14 19.49 -7.45
C ALA A 151 -18.40 20.59 -8.25
N PRO A 152 -18.81 20.88 -9.49
CA PRO A 152 -18.09 21.80 -10.38
C PRO A 152 -18.07 23.25 -9.88
N GLY A 153 -18.94 23.62 -8.96
CA GLY A 153 -18.96 24.93 -8.32
C GLY A 153 -17.96 25.12 -7.19
N GLY A 154 -17.18 24.08 -6.86
CA GLY A 154 -16.30 24.11 -5.69
C GLY A 154 -17.03 23.94 -4.37
N GLY A 155 -16.38 24.31 -3.28
CA GLY A 155 -16.92 24.26 -1.93
C GLY A 155 -15.87 23.99 -0.86
N MET A 156 -16.34 23.86 0.37
CA MET A 156 -15.51 23.49 1.51
C MET A 156 -15.35 21.98 1.57
N VAL A 157 -14.11 21.48 1.66
CA VAL A 157 -13.80 20.05 1.74
C VAL A 157 -12.88 19.76 2.92
N CYS A 158 -12.84 18.50 3.32
CA CYS A 158 -11.88 18.00 4.29
C CYS A 158 -11.20 16.74 3.77
N THR A 159 -9.89 16.62 3.93
CA THR A 159 -9.19 15.37 3.71
C THR A 159 -9.04 14.57 5.02
N ILE A 160 -9.32 13.26 4.94
CA ILE A 160 -9.03 12.28 5.99
C ILE A 160 -7.77 11.56 5.57
N GLU A 161 -6.71 11.77 6.33
CA GLU A 161 -5.35 11.33 6.03
C GLU A 161 -4.87 10.32 7.07
N GLY A 162 -3.82 9.55 6.72
CA GLY A 162 -3.22 8.56 7.60
C GLY A 162 -2.14 9.14 8.49
N ASN A 163 -0.92 8.60 8.37
CA ASN A 163 0.25 9.12 9.08
C ASN A 163 0.84 10.33 8.33
N PRO A 164 1.08 11.47 8.99
CA PRO A 164 1.66 12.66 8.36
C PRO A 164 3.11 12.48 7.88
N ALA A 165 3.80 11.40 8.26
CA ALA A 165 5.15 11.05 7.79
C ALA A 165 5.15 10.00 6.68
N ALA A 166 3.99 9.55 6.20
CA ALA A 166 3.86 8.57 5.12
C ALA A 166 3.81 9.29 3.75
N ASP A 167 4.85 9.10 2.93
CA ASP A 167 5.00 9.76 1.63
C ASP A 167 3.81 9.52 0.69
N ASN A 168 3.28 8.29 0.64
CA ASN A 168 2.13 7.96 -0.20
C ASN A 168 0.89 8.80 0.13
N ILE A 169 0.61 9.04 1.40
CA ILE A 169 -0.54 9.84 1.85
C ILE A 169 -0.36 11.31 1.47
N LEU A 170 0.83 11.86 1.70
CA LEU A 170 1.14 13.23 1.33
C LEU A 170 1.03 13.47 -0.18
N ARG A 171 1.47 12.51 -1.00
CA ARG A 171 1.33 12.60 -2.46
C ARG A 171 -0.12 12.52 -2.92
N ARG A 172 -0.95 11.67 -2.29
CA ARG A 172 -2.40 11.61 -2.59
C ARG A 172 -3.07 12.94 -2.25
N ALA A 173 -2.82 13.47 -1.06
CA ALA A 173 -3.36 14.77 -0.65
C ALA A 173 -2.92 15.90 -1.60
N GLN A 174 -1.66 15.90 -2.04
CA GLN A 174 -1.17 16.88 -3.02
C GLN A 174 -1.87 16.73 -4.37
N GLY A 175 -1.96 15.52 -4.92
CA GLY A 175 -2.66 15.25 -6.17
C GLY A 175 -4.13 15.68 -6.12
N PHE A 176 -4.81 15.43 -5.00
CA PHE A 176 -6.19 15.83 -4.77
C PHE A 176 -6.35 17.37 -4.84
N ARG A 177 -5.51 18.12 -4.11
CA ARG A 177 -5.54 19.59 -4.15
C ARG A 177 -5.25 20.14 -5.55
N ASP A 178 -4.25 19.58 -6.24
CA ASP A 178 -3.86 20.01 -7.58
C ASP A 178 -4.99 19.79 -8.61
N ALA A 179 -5.71 18.68 -8.52
CA ALA A 179 -6.86 18.40 -9.39
C ALA A 179 -8.02 19.38 -9.14
N LEU A 180 -8.33 19.65 -7.88
CA LEU A 180 -9.41 20.58 -7.51
C LEU A 180 -9.15 21.98 -8.05
N THR A 181 -7.94 22.48 -7.89
CA THR A 181 -7.60 23.88 -8.19
C THR A 181 -7.05 24.09 -9.59
N GLY A 182 -6.45 23.05 -10.20
CA GLY A 182 -5.65 23.19 -11.42
C GLY A 182 -4.29 23.86 -11.19
N GLN A 183 -3.92 24.12 -9.92
CA GLN A 183 -2.62 24.68 -9.52
C GLN A 183 -1.79 23.58 -8.85
N LYS A 184 -0.48 23.64 -8.98
CA LYS A 184 0.42 22.63 -8.42
C LYS A 184 1.08 23.09 -7.14
N GLY A 185 1.20 22.16 -6.18
CA GLY A 185 2.03 22.36 -5.01
C GLY A 185 1.42 23.21 -3.91
N LEU A 186 0.11 23.42 -3.90
CA LEU A 186 -0.55 24.14 -2.82
C LEU A 186 -0.48 23.32 -1.52
N ALA A 187 -0.05 23.96 -0.44
CA ALA A 187 0.01 23.31 0.89
C ALA A 187 -1.39 23.14 1.51
N ALA A 188 -2.34 24.02 1.16
CA ALA A 188 -3.71 24.04 1.63
C ALA A 188 -4.62 24.67 0.57
N LEU A 189 -5.94 24.48 0.70
CA LEU A 189 -6.95 25.14 -0.14
C LEU A 189 -7.49 26.36 0.58
N ALA A 190 -7.26 27.56 0.03
CA ALA A 190 -7.66 28.82 0.63
C ALA A 190 -8.63 29.65 -0.26
N GLY A 191 -9.26 29.01 -1.26
CA GLY A 191 -10.21 29.62 -2.21
C GLY A 191 -9.85 29.39 -3.67
N GLU A 192 -8.71 28.79 -3.96
CA GLU A 192 -8.24 28.53 -5.31
C GLU A 192 -9.21 27.57 -6.03
N GLY A 193 -9.61 27.95 -7.26
CA GLY A 193 -10.59 27.20 -8.03
C GLY A 193 -11.98 27.08 -7.38
N GLY A 194 -12.29 27.89 -6.36
CA GLY A 194 -13.52 27.84 -5.60
C GLY A 194 -13.50 26.82 -4.44
N TRP A 195 -12.33 26.28 -4.09
CA TRP A 195 -12.18 25.26 -3.04
C TRP A 195 -11.52 25.81 -1.78
N THR A 196 -12.04 25.44 -0.61
CA THR A 196 -11.44 25.75 0.69
C THR A 196 -11.34 24.50 1.55
N GLU A 197 -10.34 24.44 2.43
CA GLU A 197 -10.30 23.42 3.48
C GLU A 197 -11.17 23.85 4.67
N ALA A 198 -11.91 22.88 5.23
CA ALA A 198 -12.70 23.12 6.44
C ALA A 198 -11.78 23.36 7.65
N PRO A 199 -12.21 24.20 8.63
CA PRO A 199 -11.52 24.30 9.91
C PRO A 199 -11.32 22.92 10.55
N GLY A 200 -10.09 22.64 11.00
CA GLY A 200 -9.70 21.35 11.57
C GLY A 200 -9.24 20.31 10.56
N CYS A 201 -9.15 20.65 9.28
CA CYS A 201 -8.63 19.76 8.23
C CYS A 201 -7.25 20.21 7.74
N PRO A 202 -6.41 19.27 7.26
CA PRO A 202 -6.63 17.83 7.17
C PRO A 202 -6.69 17.13 8.55
N VAL A 203 -7.37 15.95 8.62
CA VAL A 203 -7.39 15.13 9.84
C VAL A 203 -6.50 13.92 9.67
N PHE A 204 -5.52 13.76 10.55
CA PHE A 204 -4.60 12.62 10.57
C PHE A 204 -5.10 11.55 11.55
N THR A 205 -5.29 10.33 11.07
CA THR A 205 -5.89 9.20 11.82
C THR A 205 -4.90 8.09 12.16
N ASN A 206 -3.68 8.15 11.62
CA ASN A 206 -2.69 7.06 11.66
C ASN A 206 -3.29 5.73 11.18
N ASP A 207 -4.01 5.77 10.04
CA ASP A 207 -4.62 4.63 9.38
C ASP A 207 -5.71 3.91 10.20
N ASP A 208 -6.24 4.55 11.25
CA ASP A 208 -7.29 4.01 12.12
C ASP A 208 -8.69 4.30 11.52
N GLY A 209 -9.40 3.23 11.15
CA GLY A 209 -10.72 3.35 10.52
C GLY A 209 -11.79 3.95 11.44
N ALA A 210 -11.82 3.60 12.72
CA ALA A 210 -12.81 4.10 13.66
C ALA A 210 -12.58 5.59 13.96
N LYS A 211 -11.32 6.02 14.14
CA LYS A 211 -10.97 7.44 14.26
C LYS A 211 -11.33 8.21 12.99
N GLY A 212 -11.15 7.60 11.81
CA GLY A 212 -11.55 8.20 10.54
C GLY A 212 -13.04 8.51 10.48
N VAL A 213 -13.90 7.53 10.83
CA VAL A 213 -15.35 7.73 10.88
C VAL A 213 -15.74 8.77 11.92
N GLN A 214 -15.14 8.74 13.11
CA GLN A 214 -15.39 9.73 14.15
C GLN A 214 -15.02 11.15 13.68
N ALA A 215 -13.84 11.30 13.06
CA ALA A 215 -13.41 12.59 12.51
C ALA A 215 -14.38 13.12 11.44
N MET A 216 -14.84 12.25 10.52
CA MET A 216 -15.84 12.62 9.51
C MET A 216 -17.14 13.12 10.17
N THR A 217 -17.60 12.45 11.22
CA THR A 217 -18.79 12.84 11.98
C THR A 217 -18.63 14.20 12.64
N ASP A 218 -17.52 14.42 13.33
CA ASP A 218 -17.25 15.65 14.06
C ASP A 218 -17.06 16.85 13.13
N ILE A 219 -16.33 16.67 12.03
CA ILE A 219 -16.10 17.72 11.03
C ILE A 219 -17.41 18.09 10.33
N LEU A 220 -18.25 17.12 9.94
CA LEU A 220 -19.55 17.42 9.31
C LEU A 220 -20.49 18.13 10.29
N ALA A 221 -20.51 17.75 11.55
CA ALA A 221 -21.31 18.40 12.58
C ALA A 221 -20.85 19.85 12.84
N ALA A 222 -19.54 20.10 12.83
CA ALA A 222 -18.95 21.43 13.02
C ALA A 222 -19.09 22.34 11.78
N ASN A 223 -19.21 21.76 10.58
CA ASN A 223 -19.25 22.46 9.29
C ASN A 223 -20.46 21.98 8.46
N PRO A 224 -21.69 22.42 8.75
CA PRO A 224 -22.89 21.97 8.04
C PRO A 224 -22.89 22.25 6.53
N GLU A 225 -22.14 23.26 6.09
CA GLU A 225 -21.94 23.65 4.68
C GLU A 225 -20.82 22.85 3.99
N LEU A 226 -20.20 21.88 4.67
CA LEU A 226 -19.17 21.02 4.09
C LEU A 226 -19.70 20.37 2.81
N LYS A 227 -18.91 20.49 1.73
CA LYS A 227 -19.26 19.92 0.41
C LYS A 227 -18.85 18.46 0.30
N GLY A 228 -17.83 18.01 1.02
CA GLY A 228 -17.46 16.60 0.98
C GLY A 228 -16.13 16.25 1.63
N PHE A 229 -15.83 14.95 1.56
CA PHE A 229 -14.60 14.37 2.07
C PHE A 229 -13.77 13.75 0.94
N GLY A 230 -12.44 14.02 0.97
CA GLY A 230 -11.43 13.23 0.28
C GLY A 230 -10.74 12.31 1.28
N ILE A 231 -10.90 11.01 1.14
CA ILE A 231 -10.35 10.01 2.07
C ILE A 231 -9.11 9.41 1.41
N MET A 232 -7.91 9.77 1.92
CA MET A 232 -6.62 9.43 1.29
C MET A 232 -6.17 7.99 1.50
N GLY A 233 -6.91 7.22 2.29
CA GLY A 233 -6.81 5.76 2.46
C GLY A 233 -8.12 5.22 2.97
N GLY A 234 -8.58 4.08 2.47
CA GLY A 234 -9.93 3.57 2.66
C GLY A 234 -10.27 3.05 4.06
N TRP A 235 -9.42 3.27 5.07
CA TRP A 235 -9.58 2.75 6.44
C TRP A 235 -10.97 2.93 7.04
N PRO A 236 -11.65 4.09 6.90
CA PRO A 236 -13.01 4.24 7.41
C PRO A 236 -14.00 3.25 6.79
N LEU A 237 -13.79 2.90 5.51
CA LEU A 237 -14.70 2.05 4.74
C LEU A 237 -14.43 0.56 4.96
N PHE A 238 -13.15 0.12 4.96
CA PHE A 238 -12.83 -1.30 5.04
C PHE A 238 -12.46 -1.81 6.43
N MET A 239 -11.95 -0.97 7.34
CA MET A 239 -11.65 -1.36 8.72
C MET A 239 -12.83 -1.10 9.69
N ALA A 240 -13.70 -0.12 9.36
CA ALA A 240 -14.87 0.21 10.16
C ALA A 240 -16.16 0.27 9.32
N PRO A 241 -16.46 -0.73 8.48
CA PRO A 241 -17.48 -0.64 7.44
C PRO A 241 -18.89 -0.39 7.98
N GLN A 242 -19.23 -0.93 9.14
CA GLN A 242 -20.55 -0.70 9.73
C GLN A 242 -20.66 0.74 10.28
N ALA A 243 -19.64 1.23 10.98
CA ALA A 243 -19.61 2.60 11.48
C ALA A 243 -19.65 3.62 10.32
N TYR A 244 -18.95 3.33 9.21
CA TYR A 244 -19.04 4.15 8.01
C TYR A 244 -20.45 4.16 7.41
N ARG A 245 -21.12 2.99 7.30
CA ARG A 245 -22.51 2.92 6.82
C ARG A 245 -23.46 3.71 7.72
N ASP A 246 -23.27 3.63 9.03
CA ASP A 246 -24.10 4.37 10.00
C ASP A 246 -23.89 5.90 9.88
N PHE A 247 -22.69 6.35 9.52
CA PHE A 247 -22.38 7.73 9.17
C PHE A 247 -23.01 8.14 7.82
N ALA A 248 -22.86 7.32 6.78
CA ALA A 248 -23.21 7.72 5.41
C ALA A 248 -24.71 7.56 5.07
N ARG A 249 -25.42 6.59 5.66
CA ARG A 249 -26.85 6.35 5.37
C ARG A 249 -27.75 7.56 5.64
N PRO A 250 -27.63 8.32 6.73
CA PRO A 250 -28.43 9.52 6.96
C PRO A 250 -28.26 10.62 5.91
N ILE A 251 -27.15 10.60 5.18
CA ILE A 251 -26.82 11.59 4.13
C ILE A 251 -26.82 10.99 2.73
N ALA A 252 -27.34 9.77 2.55
CA ALA A 252 -27.33 9.05 1.26
C ALA A 252 -28.00 9.84 0.13
N ASP A 253 -29.12 10.53 0.40
CA ASP A 253 -29.79 11.37 -0.60
C ASP A 253 -28.91 12.54 -1.04
N ARG A 254 -28.14 13.14 -0.11
CA ARG A 254 -27.18 14.20 -0.44
C ARG A 254 -26.03 13.67 -1.29
N ILE A 255 -25.58 12.44 -1.03
CA ILE A 255 -24.54 11.79 -1.85
C ILE A 255 -25.10 11.51 -3.26
N ALA A 256 -26.31 10.97 -3.35
CA ALA A 256 -26.94 10.63 -4.63
C ALA A 256 -27.22 11.87 -5.50
N SER A 257 -27.51 13.02 -4.90
CA SER A 257 -27.75 14.29 -5.60
C SER A 257 -26.47 15.10 -5.87
N ASN A 258 -25.30 14.63 -5.41
CA ASN A 258 -24.03 15.37 -5.37
C ASN A 258 -24.10 16.67 -4.52
N ASP A 259 -25.06 16.81 -3.62
CA ASP A 259 -25.06 17.88 -2.61
C ASP A 259 -23.97 17.66 -1.57
N PHE A 260 -23.56 16.40 -1.39
CA PHE A 260 -22.41 15.99 -0.60
C PHE A 260 -21.60 14.94 -1.33
N VAL A 261 -20.28 15.09 -1.41
CA VAL A 261 -19.42 14.23 -2.20
C VAL A 261 -18.43 13.52 -1.30
N ILE A 262 -18.33 12.19 -1.42
CA ILE A 262 -17.28 11.41 -0.74
C ILE A 262 -16.51 10.66 -1.80
N VAL A 263 -15.20 10.91 -1.86
CA VAL A 263 -14.28 10.14 -2.68
C VAL A 263 -13.24 9.48 -1.79
N ALA A 264 -12.93 8.21 -2.03
CA ALA A 264 -12.03 7.47 -1.16
C ALA A 264 -11.00 6.66 -1.96
N ALA A 265 -9.81 6.56 -1.39
CA ALA A 265 -8.79 5.63 -1.84
C ALA A 265 -9.20 4.19 -1.53
N ASP A 266 -8.63 3.26 -2.29
CA ASP A 266 -8.75 1.81 -2.18
C ASP A 266 -10.06 1.23 -2.75
N THR A 267 -10.05 -0.11 -2.95
CA THR A 267 -11.20 -0.89 -3.47
C THR A 267 -11.19 -2.30 -2.85
N ILE A 268 -10.82 -2.40 -1.58
CA ILE A 268 -10.66 -3.67 -0.87
C ILE A 268 -11.81 -3.90 0.13
N GLY A 269 -11.98 -5.13 0.56
CA GLY A 269 -12.98 -5.50 1.54
C GLY A 269 -14.39 -5.03 1.15
N ASP A 270 -15.05 -4.29 2.04
CA ASP A 270 -16.43 -3.82 1.89
C ASP A 270 -16.60 -2.58 0.99
N GLU A 271 -15.51 -1.95 0.55
CA GLU A 271 -15.57 -0.66 -0.17
C GLU A 271 -16.39 -0.71 -1.44
N VAL A 272 -16.21 -1.75 -2.26
CA VAL A 272 -17.00 -1.92 -3.49
C VAL A 272 -18.48 -2.16 -3.19
N ALA A 273 -18.80 -2.87 -2.11
CA ALA A 273 -20.18 -3.03 -1.66
C ALA A 273 -20.79 -1.68 -1.21
N ILE A 274 -20.02 -0.87 -0.48
CA ILE A 274 -20.41 0.48 -0.07
C ILE A 274 -20.64 1.40 -1.29
N ALA A 275 -19.82 1.27 -2.33
CA ALA A 275 -20.04 1.99 -3.59
C ALA A 275 -21.34 1.55 -4.28
N LYS A 276 -21.64 0.24 -4.33
CA LYS A 276 -22.91 -0.29 -4.85
C LYS A 276 -24.12 0.22 -4.06
N GLU A 277 -23.99 0.36 -2.75
CA GLU A 277 -25.02 0.95 -1.88
C GLU A 277 -25.23 2.45 -2.17
N GLY A 278 -24.33 3.11 -2.91
CA GLY A 278 -24.38 4.55 -3.20
C GLY A 278 -24.00 5.42 -2.00
N LEU A 279 -23.20 4.88 -1.07
CA LEU A 279 -22.76 5.57 0.15
C LEU A 279 -21.37 6.23 0.00
N VAL A 280 -20.77 6.13 -1.16
CA VAL A 280 -19.55 6.82 -1.60
C VAL A 280 -19.72 7.18 -3.08
N THR A 281 -19.20 8.35 -3.49
CA THR A 281 -19.34 8.84 -4.86
C THR A 281 -18.41 8.09 -5.81
N ALA A 282 -17.15 7.93 -5.43
CA ALA A 282 -16.14 7.19 -6.19
C ALA A 282 -15.04 6.63 -5.29
N LEU A 283 -14.47 5.52 -5.75
CA LEU A 283 -13.28 4.89 -5.19
C LEU A 283 -12.18 4.88 -6.24
N VAL A 284 -10.94 5.10 -5.82
CA VAL A 284 -9.76 4.88 -6.66
C VAL A 284 -8.87 3.88 -5.94
N GLY A 285 -8.82 2.66 -6.49
CA GLY A 285 -8.18 1.50 -5.87
C GLY A 285 -6.74 1.31 -6.28
N GLN A 286 -6.01 0.63 -5.42
CA GLN A 286 -4.67 0.12 -5.62
C GLN A 286 -4.71 -1.38 -5.92
N ARG A 287 -3.57 -1.96 -6.30
CA ARG A 287 -3.43 -3.40 -6.57
C ARG A 287 -2.41 -4.06 -5.63
N PRO A 288 -2.72 -4.18 -4.33
CA PRO A 288 -1.76 -4.70 -3.36
C PRO A 288 -1.35 -6.16 -3.60
N PHE A 289 -2.25 -7.01 -4.10
CA PHE A 289 -1.91 -8.38 -4.48
C PHE A 289 -0.83 -8.40 -5.58
N GLU A 290 -0.96 -7.56 -6.61
CA GLU A 290 0.01 -7.43 -7.70
C GLU A 290 1.36 -6.95 -7.17
N MET A 291 1.38 -5.99 -6.22
CA MET A 291 2.61 -5.55 -5.56
C MET A 291 3.35 -6.71 -4.89
N GLY A 292 2.63 -7.51 -4.09
CA GLY A 292 3.21 -8.68 -3.40
C GLY A 292 3.70 -9.76 -4.35
N TYR A 293 2.99 -9.98 -5.47
CA TYR A 293 3.34 -10.98 -6.47
C TYR A 293 4.56 -10.57 -7.32
N LEU A 294 4.67 -9.28 -7.67
CA LEU A 294 5.78 -8.78 -8.49
C LEU A 294 7.08 -8.56 -7.69
N ALA A 295 6.97 -8.20 -6.41
CA ALA A 295 8.12 -7.81 -5.59
C ALA A 295 9.27 -8.84 -5.59
N PRO A 296 9.04 -10.16 -5.44
CA PRO A 296 10.12 -11.14 -5.48
C PRO A 296 10.88 -11.14 -6.81
N GLY A 297 10.16 -11.02 -7.94
CA GLY A 297 10.77 -10.94 -9.28
C GLY A 297 11.65 -9.72 -9.44
N VAL A 298 11.19 -8.55 -8.98
CA VAL A 298 11.95 -7.30 -8.97
C VAL A 298 13.20 -7.42 -8.09
N MET A 299 13.07 -7.97 -6.88
CA MET A 299 14.20 -8.20 -5.97
C MET A 299 15.27 -9.11 -6.60
N ILE A 300 14.86 -10.17 -7.30
CA ILE A 300 15.80 -11.08 -8.00
C ILE A 300 16.55 -10.34 -9.12
N GLN A 301 15.89 -9.49 -9.90
CA GLN A 301 16.53 -8.66 -10.92
C GLN A 301 17.58 -7.74 -10.29
N LEU A 302 17.24 -7.09 -9.17
CA LEU A 302 18.18 -6.23 -8.44
C LEU A 302 19.38 -7.00 -7.89
N ILE A 303 19.19 -8.23 -7.36
CA ILE A 303 20.27 -9.10 -6.89
C ILE A 303 21.23 -9.45 -8.04
N LYS A 304 20.70 -9.68 -9.24
CA LYS A 304 21.50 -9.99 -10.45
C LYS A 304 22.16 -8.76 -11.05
N GLY A 305 21.87 -7.55 -10.55
CA GLY A 305 22.36 -6.30 -11.12
C GLY A 305 21.70 -5.94 -12.46
N GLU A 306 20.54 -6.49 -12.75
CA GLU A 306 19.75 -6.17 -13.93
C GLU A 306 19.12 -4.78 -13.80
N ALA A 307 18.89 -4.10 -14.92
CA ALA A 307 18.20 -2.81 -14.93
C ALA A 307 16.71 -3.00 -14.60
N VAL A 308 16.24 -2.25 -13.60
CA VAL A 308 14.85 -2.19 -13.19
C VAL A 308 14.35 -0.76 -13.38
N ALA A 309 13.12 -0.59 -13.86
CA ALA A 309 12.49 0.73 -13.93
C ALA A 309 12.34 1.32 -12.51
N ASP A 310 12.43 2.64 -12.40
CA ASP A 310 12.17 3.38 -11.16
C ASP A 310 11.32 4.62 -11.49
N PRO A 311 10.07 4.63 -11.08
CA PRO A 311 9.30 3.60 -10.35
C PRO A 311 8.76 2.45 -11.23
N VAL A 312 8.34 1.34 -10.59
CA VAL A 312 7.50 0.29 -11.18
C VAL A 312 6.07 0.50 -10.67
N PHE A 313 5.21 1.06 -11.50
CA PHE A 313 3.83 1.31 -11.11
C PHE A 313 2.92 0.11 -11.37
N THR A 314 2.07 -0.21 -10.39
CA THR A 314 0.87 -1.02 -10.55
C THR A 314 -0.29 -0.12 -11.03
N GLY A 315 -1.33 -0.70 -11.61
CA GLY A 315 -2.48 0.05 -12.10
C GLY A 315 -3.37 0.62 -11.00
N LEU A 316 -4.35 1.41 -11.43
CA LEU A 316 -5.45 1.91 -10.59
C LEU A 316 -6.76 1.26 -11.01
N ASP A 317 -7.67 1.01 -10.06
CA ASP A 317 -9.02 0.55 -10.29
C ASP A 317 -10.01 1.65 -9.85
N GLU A 318 -10.83 2.15 -10.77
CA GLU A 318 -11.75 3.26 -10.51
C GLU A 318 -13.18 2.75 -10.44
N CYS A 319 -13.78 2.82 -9.26
CA CYS A 319 -15.10 2.29 -8.96
C CYS A 319 -16.09 3.39 -8.59
N THR A 320 -17.25 3.33 -9.20
CA THR A 320 -18.43 4.13 -8.85
C THR A 320 -19.60 3.17 -8.67
N LYS A 321 -20.74 3.66 -8.22
CA LYS A 321 -21.97 2.85 -8.14
C LYS A 321 -22.31 2.16 -9.47
N ASP A 322 -22.07 2.84 -10.60
CA ASP A 322 -22.49 2.36 -11.93
C ASP A 322 -21.62 1.24 -12.48
N ASN A 323 -20.35 1.18 -12.10
CA ASN A 323 -19.38 0.18 -12.61
C ASN A 323 -18.85 -0.78 -11.54
N ALA A 324 -19.38 -0.74 -10.33
CA ALA A 324 -18.87 -1.48 -9.17
C ALA A 324 -18.79 -3.02 -9.37
N ASP A 325 -19.53 -3.58 -10.32
CA ASP A 325 -19.47 -5.01 -10.66
C ASP A 325 -18.27 -5.38 -11.55
N THR A 326 -17.64 -4.40 -12.21
CA THR A 326 -16.60 -4.61 -13.24
C THR A 326 -15.36 -3.75 -13.08
N CYS A 327 -15.34 -2.88 -12.08
CA CYS A 327 -14.29 -1.88 -11.93
C CYS A 327 -12.93 -2.46 -11.50
N ILE A 328 -12.91 -3.60 -10.81
CA ILE A 328 -11.66 -4.25 -10.39
C ILE A 328 -11.13 -5.09 -11.54
N GLN A 329 -9.94 -4.75 -12.02
CA GLN A 329 -9.24 -5.54 -13.02
C GLN A 329 -8.53 -6.71 -12.32
N LYS A 330 -8.80 -7.93 -12.83
CA LYS A 330 -8.25 -9.20 -12.30
C LYS A 330 -6.87 -9.48 -12.88
#